data_58ff6f4d84909a6b7555b2bb2baec507
#
_entry.id   58ff6f4d84909a6b7555b2bb2baec507
#
_cell.length_a   1.000
_cell.length_b   1.000
_cell.length_c   1.000
_cell.angle_alpha   90.00
_cell.angle_beta   90.00
_cell.angle_gamma   90.00
#
_symmetry.space_group_name_H-M   'P 1'
#
loop_
_entity.id
_entity.type
_entity.pdbx_description
1 polymer ?
#
loop_
_entity_poly.entity_id
_entity_poly.type
_entity_poly.pdbx_seq_one_letter_code
_entity_poly.pdbx_strand_id
1 'polypeptide(L)'
;MDSNPARAERSRQAQYAAIRSRDARFDGRLFVGVTSTGIYCRPVCRVRTPLMRNCRFFASAALAEADGFRPCLRCRPELAPGVAFVDSSRTLALVAARLLTQAVREGRDVALPAVAERLGVTDRHLRRIFAQAHGVSPLDYLVTQRLLHAKQLLTDTALPVTQIALASGFSSVRRFNAAFAERYRLVPTDVRRARGPEAVEHGDAALVLRLGYRPPYDIDGTLGFLLRRALPGVEAVAAGGLRRTLAVTHQGRELAGWVACRFLPERREVELALAPTLVPALGSVLQRMRQMLDLDADPALVDPALSTLPGAPVPGVRVAGTADGFEAAV
;
A
#
# COMPACT_ATOMS: atom_id res chain seq x y z
N MET A 1 44.18 -4.34 -6.12
CA MET A 1 43.15 -5.34 -6.56
C MET A 1 43.49 -6.67 -5.91
N ASP A 2 42.92 -6.93 -4.71
CA ASP A 2 43.15 -8.18 -3.98
C ASP A 2 42.25 -9.29 -4.57
N SER A 3 42.82 -10.04 -5.49
CA SER A 3 42.17 -11.22 -6.07
C SER A 3 42.42 -12.45 -5.20
N ASN A 4 41.78 -12.55 -4.04
CA ASN A 4 41.83 -13.78 -3.27
C ASN A 4 40.96 -14.86 -3.95
N PRO A 5 41.56 -15.93 -4.56
CA PRO A 5 40.84 -16.94 -5.31
C PRO A 5 39.79 -17.69 -4.47
N ALA A 6 40.02 -17.86 -3.19
CA ALA A 6 39.06 -18.49 -2.27
C ALA A 6 37.83 -17.60 -2.01
N ARG A 7 37.97 -16.28 -2.07
CA ARG A 7 36.82 -15.34 -1.95
C ARG A 7 35.98 -15.33 -3.22
N ALA A 8 36.65 -15.36 -4.37
CA ALA A 8 35.96 -15.45 -5.67
C ALA A 8 35.15 -16.74 -5.82
N GLU A 9 35.72 -17.87 -5.41
CA GLU A 9 35.02 -19.16 -5.45
C GLU A 9 33.81 -19.21 -4.49
N ARG A 10 33.96 -18.69 -3.26
CA ARG A 10 32.81 -18.57 -2.31
C ARG A 10 31.71 -17.69 -2.87
N SER A 11 32.05 -16.58 -3.51
CA SER A 11 31.06 -15.71 -4.17
C SER A 11 30.34 -16.42 -5.29
N ARG A 12 31.07 -17.18 -6.13
CA ARG A 12 30.51 -17.97 -7.22
C ARG A 12 29.56 -19.08 -6.73
N GLN A 13 29.93 -19.77 -5.63
CA GLN A 13 29.07 -20.78 -4.99
C GLN A 13 27.79 -20.17 -4.43
N ALA A 14 27.87 -19.01 -3.77
CA ALA A 14 26.70 -18.28 -3.26
C ALA A 14 25.75 -17.84 -4.40
N GLN A 15 26.30 -17.32 -5.50
CA GLN A 15 25.51 -16.95 -6.69
C GLN A 15 24.84 -18.18 -7.31
N TYR A 16 25.54 -19.32 -7.40
CA TYR A 16 24.96 -20.55 -7.90
C TYR A 16 23.84 -21.10 -6.98
N ALA A 17 24.02 -21.00 -5.65
CA ALA A 17 22.98 -21.36 -4.70
C ALA A 17 21.71 -20.52 -4.88
N ALA A 18 21.85 -19.20 -5.14
CA ALA A 18 20.73 -18.32 -5.45
C ALA A 18 19.97 -18.75 -6.72
N ILE A 19 20.67 -19.19 -7.77
CA ILE A 19 20.05 -19.73 -8.99
C ILE A 19 19.33 -21.06 -8.72
N ARG A 20 19.93 -21.95 -7.97
CA ARG A 20 19.32 -23.26 -7.62
C ARG A 20 18.03 -23.12 -6.81
N SER A 21 18.04 -22.23 -5.83
CA SER A 21 16.89 -21.94 -4.97
C SER A 21 15.87 -21.01 -5.63
N ARG A 22 16.18 -20.46 -6.81
CA ARG A 22 15.38 -19.43 -7.48
C ARG A 22 15.07 -18.24 -6.58
N ASP A 23 16.09 -17.78 -5.86
CA ASP A 23 15.95 -16.75 -4.84
C ASP A 23 15.60 -15.39 -5.45
N ALA A 24 14.35 -14.96 -5.20
CA ALA A 24 13.83 -13.70 -5.73
C ALA A 24 14.52 -12.45 -5.17
N ARG A 25 15.28 -12.56 -4.07
CA ARG A 25 16.05 -11.43 -3.51
C ARG A 25 17.17 -10.97 -4.42
N PHE A 26 17.66 -11.87 -5.27
CA PHE A 26 18.72 -11.58 -6.25
C PHE A 26 18.18 -11.19 -7.64
N ASP A 27 16.86 -11.19 -7.80
CA ASP A 27 16.24 -10.88 -9.09
C ASP A 27 16.46 -9.41 -9.46
N GLY A 28 16.90 -9.17 -10.70
CA GLY A 28 17.32 -7.85 -11.18
C GLY A 28 18.72 -7.40 -10.73
N ARG A 29 19.39 -8.17 -9.84
CA ARG A 29 20.73 -7.87 -9.32
C ARG A 29 21.76 -8.96 -9.66
N LEU A 30 21.32 -10.11 -10.11
CA LEU A 30 22.11 -11.24 -10.51
C LEU A 30 21.52 -11.82 -11.80
N PHE A 31 22.39 -12.13 -12.76
CA PHE A 31 22.04 -12.79 -14.00
C PHE A 31 23.00 -13.94 -14.23
N VAL A 32 22.53 -15.02 -14.87
CA VAL A 32 23.34 -16.19 -15.16
C VAL A 32 23.39 -16.43 -16.67
N GLY A 33 24.55 -16.32 -17.27
CA GLY A 33 24.85 -16.75 -18.63
C GLY A 33 25.20 -18.23 -18.64
N VAL A 34 24.56 -19.00 -19.53
CA VAL A 34 24.76 -20.45 -19.68
C VAL A 34 25.60 -20.67 -20.91
N THR A 35 26.87 -21.01 -20.72
CA THR A 35 27.87 -21.12 -21.81
C THR A 35 27.52 -22.18 -22.85
N SER A 36 26.81 -23.25 -22.45
CA SER A 36 26.39 -24.31 -23.37
C SER A 36 25.27 -23.91 -24.34
N THR A 37 24.54 -22.82 -24.02
CA THR A 37 23.39 -22.37 -24.83
C THR A 37 23.53 -20.95 -25.36
N GLY A 38 24.49 -20.17 -24.84
CA GLY A 38 24.63 -18.75 -25.12
C GLY A 38 23.47 -17.88 -24.62
N ILE A 39 22.71 -18.38 -23.64
CA ILE A 39 21.51 -17.70 -23.12
C ILE A 39 21.79 -17.22 -21.70
N TYR A 40 21.39 -15.97 -21.39
CA TYR A 40 21.38 -15.52 -19.99
C TYR A 40 19.95 -15.44 -19.41
N CYS A 41 19.83 -15.75 -18.13
CA CYS A 41 18.59 -15.86 -17.39
C CYS A 41 18.62 -15.09 -16.07
N ARG A 42 17.44 -14.82 -15.52
CA ARG A 42 17.23 -14.33 -14.14
C ARG A 42 17.29 -15.50 -13.15
N PRO A 43 17.60 -15.27 -11.86
CA PRO A 43 17.58 -16.31 -10.82
C PRO A 43 16.25 -17.05 -10.72
N VAL A 44 15.14 -16.32 -10.86
CA VAL A 44 13.76 -16.83 -10.76
C VAL A 44 13.28 -17.61 -11.97
N CYS A 45 14.12 -17.79 -12.99
CA CYS A 45 13.75 -18.50 -14.22
C CYS A 45 13.41 -19.98 -13.93
N ARG A 46 12.29 -20.45 -14.50
CA ARG A 46 11.78 -21.82 -14.28
C ARG A 46 12.37 -22.87 -15.25
N VAL A 47 13.42 -22.51 -15.99
CA VAL A 47 14.16 -23.49 -16.80
C VAL A 47 14.94 -24.45 -15.89
N ARG A 48 15.38 -25.58 -16.48
CA ARG A 48 16.27 -26.52 -15.78
C ARG A 48 17.53 -25.77 -15.33
N THR A 49 17.90 -25.91 -14.06
CA THR A 49 19.12 -25.28 -13.52
C THR A 49 20.34 -25.83 -14.26
N PRO A 50 21.18 -24.97 -14.87
CA PRO A 50 22.39 -25.40 -15.55
C PRO A 50 23.42 -25.95 -14.57
N LEU A 51 24.36 -26.74 -15.04
CA LEU A 51 25.51 -27.18 -14.23
C LEU A 51 26.39 -25.96 -13.89
N MET A 52 26.92 -25.88 -12.68
CA MET A 52 27.75 -24.76 -12.21
C MET A 52 28.92 -24.41 -13.15
N ARG A 53 29.57 -25.44 -13.72
CA ARG A 53 30.68 -25.27 -14.65
C ARG A 53 30.31 -24.51 -15.95
N ASN A 54 29.00 -24.52 -16.28
CA ASN A 54 28.48 -23.83 -17.48
C ASN A 54 27.88 -22.47 -17.14
N CYS A 55 28.03 -21.97 -15.88
CA CYS A 55 27.45 -20.73 -15.43
C CYS A 55 28.51 -19.62 -15.40
N ARG A 56 28.18 -18.47 -15.97
CA ARG A 56 28.86 -17.19 -15.78
C ARG A 56 27.85 -16.24 -15.10
N PHE A 57 28.30 -15.47 -14.15
CA PHE A 57 27.42 -14.60 -13.35
C PHE A 57 27.72 -13.13 -13.66
N PHE A 58 26.64 -12.34 -13.77
CA PHE A 58 26.69 -10.94 -14.14
C PHE A 58 25.84 -10.11 -13.18
N ALA A 59 26.26 -8.88 -12.90
CA ALA A 59 25.53 -7.95 -12.05
C ALA A 59 24.39 -7.22 -12.81
N SER A 60 24.42 -7.25 -14.14
CA SER A 60 23.39 -6.63 -14.97
C SER A 60 23.16 -7.42 -16.26
N ALA A 61 22.00 -7.24 -16.89
CA ALA A 61 21.65 -7.77 -18.20
C ALA A 61 22.64 -7.27 -19.27
N ALA A 62 22.98 -5.98 -19.24
CA ALA A 62 23.92 -5.37 -20.20
C ALA A 62 25.30 -6.02 -20.18
N LEU A 63 25.81 -6.41 -19.00
CA LEU A 63 27.09 -7.12 -18.90
C LEU A 63 27.01 -8.52 -19.51
N ALA A 64 25.90 -9.21 -19.38
CA ALA A 64 25.70 -10.51 -19.98
C ALA A 64 25.60 -10.38 -21.50
N GLU A 65 24.95 -9.38 -22.05
CA GLU A 65 24.87 -9.10 -23.50
C GLU A 65 26.22 -8.70 -24.07
N ALA A 66 26.96 -7.83 -23.37
CA ALA A 66 28.32 -7.45 -23.77
C ALA A 66 29.30 -8.66 -23.83
N ASP A 67 29.05 -9.69 -23.00
CA ASP A 67 29.80 -10.93 -22.98
C ASP A 67 29.30 -11.99 -24.04
N GLY A 68 28.34 -11.59 -24.89
CA GLY A 68 27.87 -12.37 -26.02
C GLY A 68 26.69 -13.31 -25.73
N PHE A 69 26.07 -13.19 -24.56
CA PHE A 69 24.86 -13.96 -24.25
C PHE A 69 23.60 -13.26 -24.76
N ARG A 70 22.65 -14.02 -25.28
CA ARG A 70 21.34 -13.50 -25.67
C ARG A 70 20.32 -13.69 -24.55
N PRO A 71 19.28 -12.83 -24.45
CA PRO A 71 18.25 -12.92 -23.41
C PRO A 71 17.40 -14.19 -23.56
N CYS A 72 17.01 -14.76 -22.42
CA CYS A 72 16.08 -15.88 -22.36
C CYS A 72 14.66 -15.42 -22.71
N LEU A 73 14.05 -16.00 -23.75
CA LEU A 73 12.70 -15.65 -24.20
C LEU A 73 11.61 -15.98 -23.16
N ARG A 74 11.90 -16.87 -22.20
CA ARG A 74 10.95 -17.25 -21.16
C ARG A 74 10.92 -16.29 -19.97
N CYS A 75 12.07 -15.94 -19.40
CA CYS A 75 12.13 -15.04 -18.25
C CYS A 75 12.36 -13.58 -18.62
N ARG A 76 12.71 -13.32 -19.89
CA ARG A 76 12.91 -11.98 -20.45
C ARG A 76 13.73 -11.09 -19.51
N PRO A 77 15.01 -11.43 -19.32
CA PRO A 77 15.85 -10.76 -18.31
C PRO A 77 16.16 -9.31 -18.67
N GLU A 78 15.95 -8.91 -19.90
CA GLU A 78 16.04 -7.53 -20.40
C GLU A 78 14.91 -6.63 -19.87
N LEU A 79 13.81 -7.21 -19.38
CA LEU A 79 12.72 -6.47 -18.77
C LEU A 79 12.96 -6.31 -17.26
N ALA A 80 12.55 -5.20 -16.72
CA ALA A 80 12.58 -4.99 -15.29
C ALA A 80 11.76 -6.06 -14.54
N PRO A 81 12.14 -6.47 -13.32
CA PRO A 81 11.33 -7.38 -12.50
C PRO A 81 9.88 -6.88 -12.40
N GLY A 82 8.92 -7.79 -12.57
CA GLY A 82 7.49 -7.48 -12.54
C GLY A 82 6.81 -7.40 -13.90
N VAL A 83 7.57 -7.35 -15.01
CA VAL A 83 7.01 -7.19 -16.36
C VAL A 83 7.09 -8.48 -17.18
N ALA A 84 8.01 -9.39 -16.87
CA ALA A 84 8.17 -10.64 -17.60
C ALA A 84 7.10 -11.68 -17.20
N PHE A 85 6.80 -12.63 -18.11
CA PHE A 85 5.82 -13.70 -17.88
C PHE A 85 6.08 -14.53 -16.63
N VAL A 86 7.34 -14.70 -16.23
CA VAL A 86 7.75 -15.40 -14.99
C VAL A 86 7.27 -14.66 -13.73
N ASP A 87 7.06 -13.35 -13.83
CA ASP A 87 6.62 -12.49 -12.74
C ASP A 87 5.11 -12.43 -12.61
N SER A 88 4.35 -12.89 -13.61
CA SER A 88 2.90 -12.75 -13.68
C SER A 88 2.18 -13.23 -12.41
N SER A 89 2.58 -14.37 -11.85
CA SER A 89 1.97 -14.90 -10.63
C SER A 89 2.20 -13.99 -9.42
N ARG A 90 3.39 -13.40 -9.29
CA ARG A 90 3.70 -12.46 -8.20
C ARG A 90 2.97 -11.15 -8.39
N THR A 91 2.95 -10.63 -9.59
CA THR A 91 2.21 -9.41 -9.94
C THR A 91 0.72 -9.58 -9.70
N LEU A 92 0.12 -10.70 -10.11
CA LEU A 92 -1.29 -11.01 -9.83
C LEU A 92 -1.58 -11.09 -8.34
N ALA A 93 -0.70 -11.70 -7.54
CA ALA A 93 -0.86 -11.76 -6.08
C ALA A 93 -0.79 -10.36 -5.45
N LEU A 94 0.11 -9.48 -5.91
CA LEU A 94 0.21 -8.09 -5.45
C LEU A 94 -1.04 -7.28 -5.83
N VAL A 95 -1.55 -7.43 -7.06
CA VAL A 95 -2.79 -6.78 -7.48
C VAL A 95 -3.97 -7.29 -6.66
N ALA A 96 -4.06 -8.61 -6.41
CA ALA A 96 -5.09 -9.17 -5.54
C ALA A 96 -5.04 -8.57 -4.13
N ALA A 97 -3.86 -8.46 -3.52
CA ALA A 97 -3.71 -7.84 -2.20
C ALA A 97 -4.18 -6.38 -2.18
N ARG A 98 -3.86 -5.60 -3.23
CA ARG A 98 -4.36 -4.22 -3.39
C ARG A 98 -5.87 -4.17 -3.49
N LEU A 99 -6.49 -5.03 -4.32
CA LEU A 99 -7.95 -5.09 -4.47
C LEU A 99 -8.64 -5.46 -3.16
N LEU A 100 -8.10 -6.41 -2.39
CA LEU A 100 -8.62 -6.80 -1.08
C LEU A 100 -8.52 -5.64 -0.08
N THR A 101 -7.37 -4.99 0.00
CA THR A 101 -7.13 -3.84 0.90
C THR A 101 -8.04 -2.67 0.56
N GLN A 102 -8.16 -2.33 -0.73
CA GLN A 102 -9.02 -1.25 -1.19
C GLN A 102 -10.49 -1.51 -0.85
N ALA A 103 -10.98 -2.73 -1.09
CA ALA A 103 -12.36 -3.07 -0.80
C ALA A 103 -12.68 -2.97 0.70
N VAL A 104 -11.76 -3.38 1.58
CA VAL A 104 -11.92 -3.18 3.04
C VAL A 104 -12.05 -1.69 3.39
N ARG A 105 -11.17 -0.85 2.84
CA ARG A 105 -11.19 0.60 3.09
C ARG A 105 -12.47 1.27 2.60
N GLU A 106 -13.01 0.77 1.50
CA GLU A 106 -14.28 1.25 0.92
C GLU A 106 -15.52 0.63 1.58
N GLY A 107 -15.35 -0.20 2.60
CA GLY A 107 -16.46 -0.90 3.28
C GLY A 107 -17.22 -1.87 2.38
N ARG A 108 -16.61 -2.31 1.26
CA ARG A 108 -17.23 -3.27 0.33
C ARG A 108 -16.98 -4.71 0.76
N ASP A 109 -18.02 -5.53 0.65
CA ASP A 109 -17.82 -6.97 0.79
C ASP A 109 -17.08 -7.54 -0.43
N VAL A 110 -16.19 -8.51 -0.18
CA VAL A 110 -15.30 -9.07 -1.20
C VAL A 110 -15.42 -10.58 -1.20
N ALA A 111 -15.90 -11.10 -2.32
CA ALA A 111 -15.86 -12.52 -2.62
C ALA A 111 -14.56 -12.84 -3.38
N LEU A 112 -13.74 -13.78 -2.87
CA LEU A 112 -12.50 -14.20 -3.54
C LEU A 112 -12.71 -14.67 -4.99
N PRO A 113 -13.78 -15.40 -5.32
CA PRO A 113 -14.06 -15.77 -6.71
C PRO A 113 -14.16 -14.56 -7.64
N ALA A 114 -14.80 -13.46 -7.20
CA ALA A 114 -14.90 -12.23 -8.00
C ALA A 114 -13.53 -11.55 -8.20
N VAL A 115 -12.65 -11.61 -7.21
CA VAL A 115 -11.27 -11.13 -7.37
C VAL A 115 -10.50 -12.00 -8.36
N ALA A 116 -10.65 -13.31 -8.30
CA ALA A 116 -10.01 -14.24 -9.22
C ALA A 116 -10.49 -14.04 -10.67
N GLU A 117 -11.79 -13.89 -10.87
CA GLU A 117 -12.41 -13.59 -12.17
C GLU A 117 -11.87 -12.28 -12.75
N ARG A 118 -11.83 -11.21 -11.95
CA ARG A 118 -11.27 -9.90 -12.37
C ARG A 118 -9.81 -9.99 -12.78
N LEU A 119 -9.06 -10.93 -12.21
CA LEU A 119 -7.64 -11.17 -12.54
C LEU A 119 -7.46 -12.20 -13.66
N GLY A 120 -8.53 -12.76 -14.22
CA GLY A 120 -8.48 -13.77 -15.28
C GLY A 120 -7.88 -15.11 -14.82
N VAL A 121 -8.04 -15.46 -13.53
CA VAL A 121 -7.50 -16.70 -12.96
C VAL A 121 -8.58 -17.46 -12.17
N THR A 122 -8.35 -18.76 -11.93
CA THR A 122 -9.23 -19.54 -11.05
C THR A 122 -8.98 -19.22 -9.57
N ASP A 123 -10.01 -19.35 -8.71
CA ASP A 123 -9.87 -19.16 -7.25
C ASP A 123 -8.76 -20.04 -6.66
N ARG A 124 -8.67 -21.31 -7.09
CA ARG A 124 -7.59 -22.21 -6.66
C ARG A 124 -6.20 -21.67 -7.03
N HIS A 125 -6.05 -21.14 -8.25
CA HIS A 125 -4.78 -20.55 -8.69
C HIS A 125 -4.45 -19.30 -7.90
N LEU A 126 -5.42 -18.41 -7.70
CA LEU A 126 -5.26 -17.20 -6.89
C LEU A 126 -4.79 -17.54 -5.47
N ARG A 127 -5.47 -18.47 -4.78
CA ARG A 127 -5.06 -18.90 -3.42
C ARG A 127 -3.62 -19.38 -3.37
N ARG A 128 -3.21 -20.20 -4.34
CA ARG A 128 -1.87 -20.75 -4.40
C ARG A 128 -0.80 -19.68 -4.62
N ILE A 129 -0.98 -18.79 -5.61
CA ILE A 129 0.01 -17.72 -5.88
C ILE A 129 0.04 -16.67 -4.77
N PHE A 130 -1.11 -16.39 -4.15
CA PHE A 130 -1.21 -15.46 -3.04
C PHE A 130 -0.47 -15.98 -1.81
N ALA A 131 -0.73 -17.23 -1.40
CA ALA A 131 -0.01 -17.85 -0.29
C ALA A 131 1.50 -17.93 -0.54
N GLN A 132 1.92 -18.20 -1.78
CA GLN A 132 3.32 -18.21 -2.15
C GLN A 132 3.98 -16.82 -2.08
N ALA A 133 3.24 -15.74 -2.42
CA ALA A 133 3.76 -14.39 -2.44
C ALA A 133 3.73 -13.70 -1.06
N HIS A 134 2.70 -13.97 -0.26
CA HIS A 134 2.42 -13.27 1.00
C HIS A 134 2.60 -14.14 2.25
N GLY A 135 2.80 -15.46 2.12
CA GLY A 135 2.97 -16.38 3.25
C GLY A 135 1.67 -16.70 4.00
N VAL A 136 0.53 -16.15 3.60
CA VAL A 136 -0.78 -16.32 4.22
C VAL A 136 -1.87 -16.52 3.17
N SER A 137 -3.02 -17.08 3.57
CA SER A 137 -4.15 -17.19 2.63
C SER A 137 -4.76 -15.82 2.33
N PRO A 138 -5.45 -15.64 1.16
CA PRO A 138 -6.19 -14.41 0.87
C PRO A 138 -7.25 -14.06 1.92
N LEU A 139 -7.89 -15.07 2.54
CA LEU A 139 -8.88 -14.85 3.60
C LEU A 139 -8.25 -14.34 4.89
N ASP A 140 -7.13 -14.93 5.32
CA ASP A 140 -6.40 -14.47 6.51
C ASP A 140 -5.86 -13.05 6.30
N TYR A 141 -5.40 -12.78 5.08
CA TYR A 141 -4.98 -11.43 4.69
C TYR A 141 -6.15 -10.45 4.79
N LEU A 142 -7.33 -10.81 4.25
CA LEU A 142 -8.54 -9.99 4.31
C LEU A 142 -8.97 -9.70 5.76
N VAL A 143 -8.98 -10.72 6.62
CA VAL A 143 -9.29 -10.56 8.05
C VAL A 143 -8.29 -9.61 8.71
N THR A 144 -7.00 -9.76 8.41
CA THR A 144 -5.95 -8.85 8.91
C THR A 144 -6.19 -7.41 8.47
N GLN A 145 -6.53 -7.16 7.20
CA GLN A 145 -6.83 -5.81 6.70
C GLN A 145 -8.07 -5.23 7.38
N ARG A 146 -9.13 -6.01 7.59
CA ARG A 146 -10.33 -5.60 8.32
C ARG A 146 -10.02 -5.22 9.77
N LEU A 147 -9.18 -5.98 10.45
CA LEU A 147 -8.77 -5.69 11.83
C LEU A 147 -7.87 -4.45 11.94
N LEU A 148 -6.95 -4.26 10.97
CA LEU A 148 -6.12 -3.05 10.90
C LEU A 148 -6.98 -1.81 10.65
N HIS A 149 -7.95 -1.88 9.76
CA HIS A 149 -8.91 -0.81 9.50
C HIS A 149 -9.77 -0.52 10.74
N ALA A 150 -10.29 -1.55 11.41
CA ALA A 150 -11.03 -1.40 12.66
C ALA A 150 -10.18 -0.76 13.77
N LYS A 151 -8.93 -1.19 13.93
CA LYS A 151 -7.99 -0.58 14.87
C LYS A 151 -7.83 0.92 14.58
N GLN A 152 -7.63 1.28 13.30
CA GLN A 152 -7.52 2.68 12.90
C GLN A 152 -8.78 3.46 13.26
N LEU A 153 -9.97 2.95 12.95
CA LEU A 153 -11.23 3.60 13.33
C LEU A 153 -11.42 3.73 14.85
N LEU A 154 -10.98 2.73 15.62
CA LEU A 154 -11.00 2.77 17.09
C LEU A 154 -10.11 3.87 17.66
N THR A 155 -8.96 4.12 17.04
CA THR A 155 -8.00 5.15 17.46
C THR A 155 -8.33 6.53 16.92
N ASP A 156 -8.86 6.62 15.69
CA ASP A 156 -9.02 7.89 14.99
C ASP A 156 -10.44 8.47 15.11
N THR A 157 -11.41 7.68 15.61
CA THR A 157 -12.83 8.10 15.65
C THR A 157 -13.50 7.79 16.99
N ALA A 158 -14.59 8.50 17.29
CA ALA A 158 -15.47 8.19 18.42
C ALA A 158 -16.66 7.30 18.03
N LEU A 159 -16.66 6.71 16.84
CA LEU A 159 -17.74 5.85 16.36
C LEU A 159 -18.02 4.69 17.32
N PRO A 160 -19.31 4.31 17.56
CA PRO A 160 -19.64 3.11 18.30
C PRO A 160 -18.93 1.86 17.76
N VAL A 161 -18.48 0.98 18.66
CA VAL A 161 -17.81 -0.28 18.28
C VAL A 161 -18.64 -1.10 17.29
N THR A 162 -19.96 -1.03 17.40
CA THR A 162 -20.90 -1.68 16.47
C THR A 162 -20.78 -1.15 15.04
N GLN A 163 -20.67 0.18 14.90
CA GLN A 163 -20.49 0.81 13.58
C GLN A 163 -19.09 0.52 13.02
N ILE A 164 -18.05 0.54 13.86
CA ILE A 164 -16.69 0.18 13.44
C ILE A 164 -16.63 -1.27 12.93
N ALA A 165 -17.28 -2.21 13.60
CA ALA A 165 -17.33 -3.60 13.16
C ALA A 165 -17.91 -3.71 11.75
N LEU A 166 -19.04 -3.06 11.49
CA LEU A 166 -19.71 -3.06 10.19
C LEU A 166 -18.88 -2.31 9.13
N ALA A 167 -18.38 -1.13 9.44
CA ALA A 167 -17.55 -0.32 8.54
C ALA A 167 -16.24 -1.04 8.15
N SER A 168 -15.75 -1.93 9.01
CA SER A 168 -14.57 -2.76 8.73
C SER A 168 -14.90 -4.07 7.98
N GLY A 169 -16.15 -4.25 7.55
CA GLY A 169 -16.56 -5.39 6.73
C GLY A 169 -16.85 -6.67 7.50
N PHE A 170 -17.07 -6.60 8.83
CA PHE A 170 -17.54 -7.74 9.59
C PHE A 170 -19.06 -7.85 9.52
N SER A 171 -19.57 -9.06 9.29
CA SER A 171 -21.02 -9.31 9.21
C SER A 171 -21.73 -9.28 10.57
N SER A 172 -21.00 -9.26 11.69
CA SER A 172 -21.54 -9.10 13.04
C SER A 172 -20.48 -8.64 14.03
N VAL A 173 -20.94 -7.93 15.06
CA VAL A 173 -20.10 -7.47 16.18
C VAL A 173 -19.47 -8.66 16.93
N ARG A 174 -20.19 -9.77 17.04
CA ARG A 174 -19.68 -10.99 17.69
C ARG A 174 -18.45 -11.53 16.95
N ARG A 175 -18.51 -11.64 15.61
CA ARG A 175 -17.38 -12.09 14.78
C ARG A 175 -16.22 -11.12 14.86
N PHE A 176 -16.50 -9.82 14.85
CA PHE A 176 -15.49 -8.79 15.02
C PHE A 176 -14.76 -8.94 16.35
N ASN A 177 -15.50 -8.97 17.48
CA ASN A 177 -14.89 -9.10 18.80
C ASN A 177 -14.06 -10.37 18.95
N ALA A 178 -14.56 -11.51 18.43
CA ALA A 178 -13.82 -12.77 18.45
C ALA A 178 -12.50 -12.68 17.68
N ALA A 179 -12.54 -12.19 16.43
CA ALA A 179 -11.35 -12.04 15.60
C ALA A 179 -10.36 -11.02 16.18
N PHE A 180 -10.86 -9.93 16.76
CA PHE A 180 -10.04 -8.88 17.37
C PHE A 180 -9.30 -9.42 18.61
N ALA A 181 -10.04 -10.11 19.51
CA ALA A 181 -9.45 -10.72 20.71
C ALA A 181 -8.48 -11.83 20.39
N GLU A 182 -8.78 -12.67 19.41
CA GLU A 182 -7.88 -13.75 18.96
C GLU A 182 -6.55 -13.19 18.43
N ARG A 183 -6.61 -12.14 17.60
CA ARG A 183 -5.42 -11.59 16.92
C ARG A 183 -4.60 -10.65 17.78
N TYR A 184 -5.25 -9.77 18.55
CA TYR A 184 -4.58 -8.71 19.33
C TYR A 184 -4.49 -9.01 20.82
N ARG A 185 -5.19 -10.02 21.33
CA ARG A 185 -5.29 -10.33 22.77
C ARG A 185 -5.86 -9.16 23.60
N LEU A 186 -6.66 -8.32 22.95
CA LEU A 186 -7.30 -7.12 23.50
C LEU A 186 -8.77 -7.12 23.11
N VAL A 187 -9.60 -6.42 23.85
CA VAL A 187 -10.97 -6.11 23.41
C VAL A 187 -11.02 -4.72 22.78
N PRO A 188 -11.88 -4.49 21.79
CA PRO A 188 -11.95 -3.20 21.09
C PRO A 188 -12.16 -2.00 22.00
N THR A 189 -12.91 -2.18 23.11
CA THR A 189 -13.17 -1.14 24.10
C THR A 189 -11.92 -0.71 24.86
N ASP A 190 -10.95 -1.58 25.07
CA ASP A 190 -9.72 -1.24 25.79
C ASP A 190 -8.81 -0.36 24.92
N VAL A 191 -8.76 -0.64 23.60
CA VAL A 191 -8.05 0.22 22.65
C VAL A 191 -8.62 1.62 22.65
N ARG A 192 -9.93 1.75 22.76
CA ARG A 192 -10.60 3.06 22.87
C ARG A 192 -10.32 3.77 24.19
N ARG A 193 -10.38 3.06 25.32
CA ARG A 193 -10.11 3.63 26.66
C ARG A 193 -8.70 4.19 26.79
N ALA A 194 -7.73 3.57 26.10
CA ALA A 194 -6.34 4.06 26.07
C ALA A 194 -6.20 5.46 25.46
N ARG A 195 -7.19 5.93 24.69
CA ARG A 195 -7.22 7.28 24.09
C ARG A 195 -7.74 8.36 25.06
N GLY A 196 -8.43 8.00 26.15
CA GLY A 196 -9.12 8.95 27.05
C GLY A 196 -10.51 9.38 26.53
N PRO A 197 -11.34 9.99 27.40
CA PRO A 197 -12.68 10.46 27.06
C PRO A 197 -12.59 11.81 26.34
N GLU A 198 -12.36 11.80 25.03
CA GLU A 198 -12.60 13.00 24.23
C GLU A 198 -14.02 12.96 23.68
N ALA A 199 -14.88 13.78 24.25
CA ALA A 199 -16.22 14.04 23.74
C ALA A 199 -16.07 14.58 22.32
N VAL A 200 -16.55 13.84 21.35
CA VAL A 200 -16.87 14.39 20.03
C VAL A 200 -18.19 15.15 20.25
N GLU A 201 -18.12 16.46 20.26
CA GLU A 201 -19.31 17.29 20.20
C GLU A 201 -20.04 16.97 18.90
N HIS A 202 -21.14 16.26 19.02
CA HIS A 202 -22.10 16.11 17.95
C HIS A 202 -22.90 17.43 17.93
N GLY A 203 -22.42 18.41 17.18
CA GLY A 203 -23.33 19.44 16.71
C GLY A 203 -24.36 18.78 15.78
N ASP A 204 -25.61 19.18 15.85
CA ASP A 204 -26.78 18.59 15.15
C ASP A 204 -26.63 18.44 13.61
N ALA A 205 -25.53 18.87 13.02
CA ALA A 205 -25.36 18.98 11.57
C ALA A 205 -24.12 18.28 10.99
N ALA A 206 -23.17 17.74 11.76
CA ALA A 206 -21.93 17.19 11.23
C ALA A 206 -21.31 16.12 12.11
N LEU A 207 -20.75 15.06 11.50
CA LEU A 207 -19.86 14.12 12.20
C LEU A 207 -18.45 14.71 12.22
N VAL A 208 -17.88 14.85 13.42
CA VAL A 208 -16.49 15.33 13.61
C VAL A 208 -15.59 14.18 14.03
N LEU A 209 -14.44 14.04 13.37
CA LEU A 209 -13.46 12.98 13.56
C LEU A 209 -12.06 13.59 13.66
N ARG A 210 -11.11 12.85 14.20
CA ARG A 210 -9.71 13.28 14.28
C ARG A 210 -8.81 12.23 13.63
N LEU A 211 -7.95 12.68 12.71
CA LEU A 211 -7.02 11.86 11.96
C LEU A 211 -5.59 12.23 12.38
N GLY A 212 -4.87 11.28 12.97
CA GLY A 212 -3.47 11.48 13.34
C GLY A 212 -2.54 11.47 12.12
N TYR A 213 -1.43 12.21 12.22
CA TYR A 213 -0.31 12.16 11.28
C TYR A 213 1.04 12.08 12.00
N ARG A 214 2.08 11.65 11.31
CA ARG A 214 3.44 11.63 11.85
C ARG A 214 4.13 12.99 11.65
N PRO A 215 4.68 13.59 12.72
CA PRO A 215 5.45 14.81 12.60
C PRO A 215 6.89 14.52 12.07
N PRO A 216 7.56 15.52 11.47
CA PRO A 216 7.06 16.83 11.10
C PRO A 216 6.04 16.78 9.96
N TYR A 217 5.25 17.86 9.82
CA TYR A 217 4.31 18.02 8.72
C TYR A 217 4.30 19.48 8.29
N ASP A 218 4.68 19.75 7.06
CA ASP A 218 4.63 21.09 6.46
C ASP A 218 3.18 21.46 6.10
N ILE A 219 2.46 22.01 7.09
CA ILE A 219 1.05 22.40 6.95
C ILE A 219 0.90 23.54 5.96
N ASP A 220 1.74 24.59 6.08
CA ASP A 220 1.64 25.77 5.25
C ASP A 220 1.97 25.47 3.79
N GLY A 221 3.01 24.68 3.55
CA GLY A 221 3.37 24.22 2.22
C GLY A 221 2.25 23.37 1.58
N THR A 222 1.67 22.45 2.36
CA THR A 222 0.56 21.59 1.89
C THR A 222 -0.69 22.43 1.56
N LEU A 223 -1.12 23.30 2.48
CA LEU A 223 -2.28 24.17 2.25
C LEU A 223 -2.02 25.18 1.12
N GLY A 224 -0.81 25.73 1.04
CA GLY A 224 -0.40 26.60 -0.05
C GLY A 224 -0.43 25.92 -1.42
N PHE A 225 -0.03 24.63 -1.48
CA PHE A 225 -0.14 23.82 -2.70
C PHE A 225 -1.62 23.61 -3.10
N LEU A 226 -2.47 23.19 -2.14
CA LEU A 226 -3.89 22.99 -2.38
C LEU A 226 -4.61 24.28 -2.77
N LEU A 227 -4.25 25.43 -2.16
CA LEU A 227 -4.82 26.72 -2.50
C LEU A 227 -4.55 27.13 -3.97
N ARG A 228 -3.31 26.91 -4.44
CA ARG A 228 -2.94 27.22 -5.85
C ARG A 228 -3.68 26.37 -6.89
N ARG A 229 -4.21 25.22 -6.46
CA ARG A 229 -4.91 24.24 -7.31
C ARG A 229 -6.40 24.11 -6.98
N ALA A 230 -6.89 24.92 -6.04
CA ALA A 230 -8.28 24.87 -5.61
C ALA A 230 -9.24 25.12 -6.77
N LEU A 231 -10.21 24.23 -6.91
CA LEU A 231 -11.26 24.36 -7.90
C LEU A 231 -12.38 25.25 -7.35
N PRO A 232 -12.64 26.43 -7.94
CA PRO A 232 -13.71 27.33 -7.50
C PRO A 232 -15.08 26.61 -7.46
N GLY A 233 -15.82 26.77 -6.37
CA GLY A 233 -17.11 26.10 -6.17
C GLY A 233 -17.02 24.65 -5.64
N VAL A 234 -15.84 24.03 -5.70
CA VAL A 234 -15.59 22.68 -5.17
C VAL A 234 -14.77 22.74 -3.90
N GLU A 235 -13.73 23.57 -3.87
CA GLU A 235 -12.75 23.67 -2.78
C GLU A 235 -12.61 25.12 -2.30
N ALA A 236 -12.37 25.26 -1.00
CA ALA A 236 -11.98 26.51 -0.37
C ALA A 236 -10.89 26.20 0.68
N VAL A 237 -9.72 26.79 0.50
CA VAL A 237 -8.59 26.70 1.44
C VAL A 237 -8.52 28.01 2.21
N ALA A 238 -8.41 27.91 3.53
CA ALA A 238 -8.26 29.05 4.45
C ALA A 238 -7.14 28.75 5.43
N ALA A 239 -6.78 29.73 6.27
CA ALA A 239 -5.78 29.56 7.30
C ALA A 239 -6.08 28.34 8.18
N GLY A 240 -5.13 27.39 8.18
CA GLY A 240 -5.19 26.17 9.00
C GLY A 240 -6.13 25.07 8.51
N GLY A 241 -6.77 25.22 7.32
CA GLY A 241 -7.68 24.17 6.88
C GLY A 241 -8.20 24.27 5.44
N LEU A 242 -9.02 23.29 5.10
CA LEU A 242 -9.61 23.10 3.78
C LEU A 242 -11.08 22.71 3.93
N ARG A 243 -11.94 23.19 3.05
CA ARG A 243 -13.32 22.72 2.84
C ARG A 243 -13.50 22.31 1.40
N ARG A 244 -14.26 21.23 1.18
CA ARG A 244 -14.59 20.80 -0.18
C ARG A 244 -15.90 20.04 -0.24
N THR A 245 -16.47 19.95 -1.42
CA THR A 245 -17.51 18.97 -1.76
C THR A 245 -16.88 17.65 -2.12
N LEU A 246 -17.59 16.55 -1.85
CA LEU A 246 -17.13 15.20 -2.12
C LEU A 246 -18.31 14.34 -2.58
N ALA A 247 -18.13 13.58 -3.64
CA ALA A 247 -19.03 12.53 -4.08
C ALA A 247 -18.35 11.18 -4.00
N VAL A 248 -19.00 10.18 -3.40
CA VAL A 248 -18.48 8.82 -3.24
C VAL A 248 -19.54 7.79 -3.62
N THR A 249 -19.14 6.76 -4.37
CA THR A 249 -20.04 5.64 -4.65
C THR A 249 -19.98 4.64 -3.52
N HIS A 250 -21.12 4.36 -2.90
CA HIS A 250 -21.27 3.36 -1.85
C HIS A 250 -22.45 2.43 -2.18
N GLN A 251 -22.20 1.11 -2.26
CA GLN A 251 -23.21 0.10 -2.61
C GLN A 251 -24.00 0.43 -3.89
N GLY A 252 -23.32 0.94 -4.92
CA GLY A 252 -23.94 1.31 -6.20
C GLY A 252 -24.73 2.62 -6.19
N ARG A 253 -24.75 3.36 -5.08
CA ARG A 253 -25.37 4.69 -4.98
C ARG A 253 -24.29 5.76 -4.83
N GLU A 254 -24.52 6.90 -5.48
CA GLU A 254 -23.70 8.08 -5.27
C GLU A 254 -24.19 8.83 -4.03
N LEU A 255 -23.28 9.12 -3.11
CA LEU A 255 -23.51 9.93 -1.93
C LEU A 255 -22.66 11.19 -2.07
N ALA A 256 -23.28 12.35 -1.97
CA ALA A 256 -22.60 13.63 -2.05
C ALA A 256 -22.79 14.43 -0.76
N GLY A 257 -21.78 15.24 -0.45
CA GLY A 257 -21.79 16.10 0.72
C GLY A 257 -20.55 16.98 0.79
N TRP A 258 -20.39 17.66 1.90
CA TRP A 258 -19.20 18.46 2.16
C TRP A 258 -18.32 17.79 3.23
N VAL A 259 -17.03 18.07 3.15
CA VAL A 259 -16.03 17.78 4.18
C VAL A 259 -15.25 19.05 4.49
N ALA A 260 -14.86 19.22 5.76
CA ALA A 260 -14.01 20.30 6.22
C ALA A 260 -12.90 19.72 7.10
N CYS A 261 -11.67 20.09 6.88
CA CYS A 261 -10.55 19.69 7.71
C CYS A 261 -9.82 20.92 8.28
N ARG A 262 -9.40 20.79 9.53
CA ARG A 262 -8.62 21.78 10.26
C ARG A 262 -7.43 21.09 10.91
N PHE A 263 -6.23 21.60 10.71
CA PHE A 263 -5.04 21.08 11.37
C PHE A 263 -5.00 21.50 12.83
N LEU A 264 -4.61 20.57 13.70
CA LEU A 264 -4.39 20.76 15.13
C LEU A 264 -2.92 20.39 15.44
N PRO A 265 -1.95 21.28 15.19
CA PRO A 265 -0.53 20.96 15.23
C PRO A 265 -0.06 20.44 16.59
N GLU A 266 -0.58 21.04 17.68
CA GLU A 266 -0.25 20.66 19.06
C GLU A 266 -0.63 19.21 19.39
N ARG A 267 -1.64 18.69 18.69
CA ARG A 267 -2.13 17.31 18.85
C ARG A 267 -1.59 16.37 17.79
N ARG A 268 -0.94 16.89 16.75
CA ARG A 268 -0.50 16.14 15.56
C ARG A 268 -1.67 15.46 14.86
N GLU A 269 -2.80 16.16 14.78
CA GLU A 269 -4.07 15.66 14.27
C GLU A 269 -4.66 16.65 13.25
N VAL A 270 -5.52 16.10 12.37
CA VAL A 270 -6.45 16.85 11.53
C VAL A 270 -7.85 16.55 12.02
N GLU A 271 -8.57 17.57 12.40
CA GLU A 271 -10.01 17.49 12.69
C GLU A 271 -10.76 17.50 11.37
N LEU A 272 -11.57 16.47 11.14
CA LEU A 272 -12.39 16.29 9.94
C LEU A 272 -13.86 16.35 10.32
N ALA A 273 -14.57 17.34 9.82
CA ALA A 273 -16.03 17.42 9.88
C ALA A 273 -16.61 17.00 8.53
N LEU A 274 -17.71 16.26 8.52
CA LEU A 274 -18.36 15.81 7.29
C LEU A 274 -19.88 15.82 7.39
N ALA A 275 -20.51 16.01 6.23
CA ALA A 275 -21.96 15.99 6.11
C ALA A 275 -22.55 14.63 6.50
N PRO A 276 -23.73 14.57 7.16
CA PRO A 276 -24.39 13.32 7.54
C PRO A 276 -24.64 12.38 6.34
N THR A 277 -24.84 12.93 5.15
CA THR A 277 -25.04 12.17 3.90
C THR A 277 -23.86 11.28 3.54
N LEU A 278 -22.65 11.61 3.97
CA LEU A 278 -21.42 10.86 3.70
C LEU A 278 -21.12 9.79 4.76
N VAL A 279 -21.83 9.77 5.88
CA VAL A 279 -21.59 8.82 6.98
C VAL A 279 -21.67 7.34 6.53
N PRO A 280 -22.62 6.92 5.67
CA PRO A 280 -22.63 5.53 5.18
C PRO A 280 -21.37 5.12 4.44
N ALA A 281 -20.68 6.08 3.77
CA ALA A 281 -19.44 5.85 3.03
C ALA A 281 -18.18 6.30 3.80
N LEU A 282 -18.25 6.36 5.13
CA LEU A 282 -17.21 6.94 5.97
C LEU A 282 -15.82 6.37 5.68
N GLY A 283 -15.67 5.06 5.50
CA GLY A 283 -14.39 4.43 5.17
C GLY A 283 -13.75 5.02 3.91
N SER A 284 -14.54 5.21 2.86
CA SER A 284 -14.10 5.83 1.60
C SER A 284 -13.73 7.31 1.79
N VAL A 285 -14.53 8.04 2.55
CA VAL A 285 -14.25 9.46 2.85
C VAL A 285 -12.94 9.61 3.60
N LEU A 286 -12.75 8.84 4.67
CA LEU A 286 -11.52 8.88 5.47
C LEU A 286 -10.29 8.53 4.62
N GLN A 287 -10.39 7.50 3.78
CA GLN A 287 -9.30 7.13 2.89
C GLN A 287 -8.93 8.26 1.93
N ARG A 288 -9.92 8.88 1.27
CA ARG A 288 -9.69 9.97 0.34
C ARG A 288 -9.05 11.17 1.02
N MET A 289 -9.51 11.53 2.20
CA MET A 289 -8.93 12.64 2.97
C MET A 289 -7.52 12.35 3.47
N ARG A 290 -7.25 11.12 3.95
CA ARG A 290 -5.89 10.69 4.32
C ARG A 290 -4.95 10.73 3.11
N GLN A 291 -5.42 10.28 1.96
CA GLN A 291 -4.64 10.27 0.73
C GLN A 291 -4.42 11.69 0.18
N MET A 292 -5.46 12.53 0.19
CA MET A 292 -5.37 13.91 -0.26
C MET A 292 -4.38 14.74 0.57
N LEU A 293 -4.37 14.52 1.88
CA LEU A 293 -3.48 15.20 2.82
C LEU A 293 -2.18 14.40 3.12
N ASP A 294 -1.98 13.24 2.49
CA ASP A 294 -0.80 12.37 2.70
C ASP A 294 -0.49 12.10 4.18
N LEU A 295 -1.55 11.81 4.98
CA LEU A 295 -1.43 11.64 6.43
C LEU A 295 -0.69 10.35 6.84
N ASP A 296 -0.57 9.38 5.91
CA ASP A 296 0.07 8.08 6.15
C ASP A 296 1.58 8.10 5.89
N ALA A 297 2.11 9.17 5.29
CA ALA A 297 3.54 9.29 5.01
C ALA A 297 4.39 9.21 6.30
N ASP A 298 5.57 8.63 6.15
CA ASP A 298 6.56 8.54 7.22
C ASP A 298 7.74 9.50 6.92
N PRO A 299 7.77 10.71 7.53
CA PRO A 299 8.84 11.68 7.29
C PRO A 299 10.21 11.15 7.70
N ALA A 300 10.28 10.23 8.66
CA ALA A 300 11.57 9.63 9.03
C ALA A 300 12.22 8.82 7.90
N LEU A 301 11.43 8.35 6.92
CA LEU A 301 11.91 7.67 5.73
C LEU A 301 12.14 8.64 4.54
N VAL A 302 11.35 9.70 4.45
CA VAL A 302 11.33 10.61 3.30
C VAL A 302 12.32 11.76 3.46
N ASP A 303 12.31 12.44 4.61
CA ASP A 303 13.11 13.64 4.84
C ASP A 303 14.63 13.41 4.70
N PRO A 304 15.23 12.28 5.17
CA PRO A 304 16.66 12.04 4.97
C PRO A 304 17.04 11.92 3.48
N ALA A 305 16.17 11.37 2.64
CA ALA A 305 16.43 11.27 1.21
C ALA A 305 16.32 12.65 0.52
N LEU A 306 15.32 13.45 0.90
CA LEU A 306 15.10 14.78 0.34
C LEU A 306 16.18 15.79 0.79
N SER A 307 16.71 15.66 2.00
CA SER A 307 17.74 16.56 2.54
C SER A 307 19.06 16.51 1.75
N THR A 308 19.28 15.48 0.95
CA THR A 308 20.47 15.35 0.09
C THR A 308 20.37 16.14 -1.22
N LEU A 309 19.18 16.66 -1.55
CA LEU A 309 18.94 17.39 -2.80
C LEU A 309 19.38 18.87 -2.67
N PRO A 310 19.92 19.47 -3.75
CA PRO A 310 20.13 20.92 -3.79
C PRO A 310 18.79 21.66 -3.60
N GLY A 311 18.76 22.62 -2.66
CA GLY A 311 17.52 23.33 -2.33
C GLY A 311 16.50 22.46 -1.61
N ALA A 312 16.98 21.57 -0.73
CA ALA A 312 16.15 20.64 0.03
C ALA A 312 14.90 21.33 0.61
N PRO A 313 13.73 20.71 0.50
CA PRO A 313 12.50 21.25 1.05
C PRO A 313 12.54 21.27 2.59
N VAL A 314 11.66 22.02 3.21
CA VAL A 314 11.47 21.99 4.66
C VAL A 314 11.10 20.57 5.14
N PRO A 315 11.52 20.16 6.34
CA PRO A 315 11.15 18.86 6.88
C PRO A 315 9.64 18.68 6.96
N GLY A 316 9.18 17.47 6.65
CA GLY A 316 7.77 17.12 6.71
C GLY A 316 6.94 17.49 5.48
N VAL A 317 7.61 17.74 4.35
CA VAL A 317 6.93 17.94 3.07
C VAL A 317 6.02 16.73 2.74
N ARG A 318 4.86 17.00 2.14
CA ARG A 318 3.88 15.98 1.77
C ARG A 318 3.62 16.01 0.28
N VAL A 319 3.31 14.83 -0.26
CA VAL A 319 2.80 14.70 -1.62
C VAL A 319 1.28 14.78 -1.56
N ALA A 320 0.74 16.01 -1.55
CA ALA A 320 -0.70 16.22 -1.54
C ALA A 320 -1.32 15.54 -2.77
N GLY A 321 -2.33 14.70 -2.51
CA GLY A 321 -3.11 14.01 -3.54
C GLY A 321 -4.36 14.79 -3.92
N THR A 322 -5.24 14.11 -4.64
CA THR A 322 -6.57 14.58 -4.99
C THR A 322 -7.64 13.70 -4.38
N ALA A 323 -8.87 14.18 -4.29
CA ALA A 323 -9.97 13.40 -3.75
C ALA A 323 -10.40 12.26 -4.69
N ASP A 324 -10.17 12.37 -5.98
CA ASP A 324 -10.34 11.28 -6.95
C ASP A 324 -9.34 11.36 -8.11
N GLY A 325 -9.33 10.31 -8.95
CA GLY A 325 -8.38 10.20 -10.04
C GLY A 325 -8.66 11.17 -11.20
N PHE A 326 -9.89 11.64 -11.35
CA PHE A 326 -10.24 12.61 -12.39
C PHE A 326 -9.65 13.99 -12.06
N GLU A 327 -9.78 14.42 -10.81
CA GLU A 327 -9.18 15.68 -10.34
C GLU A 327 -7.65 15.71 -10.49
N ALA A 328 -7.00 14.53 -10.45
CA ALA A 328 -5.56 14.44 -10.68
C ALA A 328 -5.16 14.67 -12.14
N ALA A 329 -6.08 14.49 -13.07
CA ALA A 329 -5.84 14.59 -14.52
C ALA A 329 -6.17 15.98 -15.10
N VAL A 330 -6.92 16.81 -14.36
CA VAL A 330 -7.32 18.18 -14.72
C VAL A 330 -6.37 19.18 -14.08
#